data_64da81f0e707f087201bcb61b83c32a5
#
_entry.id   64da81f0e707f087201bcb61b83c32a5
#
_cell.length_a   1.000
_cell.length_b   1.000
_cell.length_c   1.000
_cell.angle_alpha   90.00
_cell.angle_beta   90.00
_cell.angle_gamma   90.00
#
_symmetry.space_group_name_H-M   'P 1'
#
loop_
_entity.id
_entity.type
_entity.pdbx_description
1 polymer ?
#
loop_
_entity_poly.entity_id
_entity_poly.type
_entity_poly.pdbx_seq_one_letter_code
_entity_poly.pdbx_strand_id
1 'polypeptide(L)'
;MSNRNNIAEIIPPKKAFVGDLEAPLVLMEFGEYENEGCAKANDVVKKLLKQFQGEIKFNFRHFPLIQFHQRSHKASEAAVAALQEGKFWEMHNMLFDNRGSLGVISLKNYAKEVGLTDKNFLTKMVDSYYGWTVRTDLLEGLNRGIREVPAFFINGEEVGGLPTVKNLSEAVENALRKIKRKPTPT
;
A
#
# COMPACT_ATOMS: atom_id res chain seq x y z
N MET A 1 -38.53 11.36 -11.99
CA MET A 1 -37.97 10.31 -11.09
C MET A 1 -36.48 10.29 -11.31
N SER A 2 -35.71 10.84 -10.37
CA SER A 2 -34.27 11.04 -10.49
C SER A 2 -33.56 9.70 -10.21
N ASN A 3 -33.03 9.08 -11.26
CA ASN A 3 -32.13 7.95 -11.15
C ASN A 3 -30.78 8.49 -10.61
N ARG A 4 -30.64 8.60 -9.29
CA ARG A 4 -29.32 8.78 -8.68
C ARG A 4 -28.57 7.49 -8.93
N ASN A 5 -27.69 7.48 -9.95
CA ASN A 5 -26.68 6.47 -10.11
C ASN A 5 -25.90 6.42 -8.78
N ASN A 6 -26.15 5.38 -8.03
CA ASN A 6 -25.38 5.07 -6.82
C ASN A 6 -23.99 4.62 -7.31
N ILE A 7 -23.12 5.58 -7.66
CA ILE A 7 -21.70 5.31 -7.94
C ILE A 7 -21.13 4.86 -6.60
N ALA A 8 -20.88 3.56 -6.46
CA ALA A 8 -20.26 3.01 -5.28
C ALA A 8 -18.95 3.77 -5.02
N GLU A 9 -18.82 4.34 -3.83
CA GLU A 9 -17.61 5.07 -3.45
C GLU A 9 -16.41 4.13 -3.48
N ILE A 10 -15.36 4.50 -4.24
CA ILE A 10 -14.13 3.71 -4.32
C ILE A 10 -13.43 3.74 -2.96
N ILE A 11 -13.17 2.56 -2.39
CA ILE A 11 -12.40 2.42 -1.16
C ILE A 11 -10.93 2.79 -1.46
N PRO A 12 -10.38 3.84 -0.84
CA PRO A 12 -9.02 4.27 -1.11
C PRO A 12 -7.99 3.44 -0.33
N PRO A 13 -6.74 3.31 -0.83
CA PRO A 13 -5.67 2.53 -0.17
C PRO A 13 -5.37 2.93 1.27
N LYS A 14 -5.59 4.20 1.63
CA LYS A 14 -5.44 4.67 3.03
C LYS A 14 -6.34 3.95 4.03
N LYS A 15 -7.36 3.21 3.58
CA LYS A 15 -8.23 2.36 4.41
C LYS A 15 -7.80 0.88 4.42
N ALA A 16 -6.79 0.50 3.62
CA ALA A 16 -6.28 -0.87 3.56
C ALA A 16 -5.19 -1.10 4.61
N PHE A 17 -5.52 -1.84 5.65
CA PHE A 17 -4.57 -2.23 6.69
C PHE A 17 -4.39 -3.73 6.75
N VAL A 18 -3.20 -4.17 7.16
CA VAL A 18 -2.89 -5.55 7.55
C VAL A 18 -2.20 -5.54 8.91
N GLY A 19 -2.34 -6.62 9.66
CA GLY A 19 -1.96 -6.72 11.06
C GLY A 19 -3.14 -6.55 11.99
N ASP A 20 -2.89 -6.29 13.26
CA ASP A 20 -3.95 -6.05 14.23
C ASP A 20 -4.53 -4.64 14.04
N LEU A 21 -5.81 -4.54 13.71
CA LEU A 21 -6.47 -3.25 13.45
C LEU A 21 -6.52 -2.34 14.68
N GLU A 22 -6.45 -2.92 15.89
CA GLU A 22 -6.41 -2.20 17.16
C GLU A 22 -4.98 -1.85 17.59
N ALA A 23 -3.95 -2.24 16.80
CA ALA A 23 -2.57 -1.92 17.12
C ALA A 23 -2.33 -0.42 17.28
N PRO A 24 -1.56 -0.01 18.31
CA PRO A 24 -1.34 1.41 18.62
C PRO A 24 -0.47 2.16 17.62
N LEU A 25 0.32 1.44 16.82
CA LEU A 25 1.18 2.04 15.80
C LEU A 25 0.71 1.72 14.39
N VAL A 26 0.74 2.75 13.54
CA VAL A 26 0.58 2.62 12.09
C VAL A 26 1.97 2.72 11.46
N LEU A 27 2.45 1.62 10.89
CA LEU A 27 3.58 1.63 9.95
C LEU A 27 3.01 1.87 8.56
N MET A 28 3.44 2.93 7.89
CA MET A 28 3.00 3.28 6.54
C MET A 28 4.19 3.33 5.59
N GLU A 29 4.02 2.78 4.40
CA GLU A 29 4.97 2.86 3.30
C GLU A 29 4.35 3.57 2.11
N PHE A 30 5.09 4.51 1.52
CA PHE A 30 4.87 4.91 0.14
C PHE A 30 5.83 4.13 -0.76
N GLY A 31 5.27 3.45 -1.75
CA GLY A 31 6.04 2.55 -2.61
C GLY A 31 5.36 2.28 -3.95
N GLU A 32 6.02 1.46 -4.77
CA GLU A 32 5.52 1.08 -6.09
C GLU A 32 6.04 -0.31 -6.51
N TYR A 33 5.33 -0.97 -7.44
CA TYR A 33 5.48 -2.40 -7.66
C TYR A 33 6.61 -2.82 -8.61
N GLU A 34 7.18 -1.93 -9.44
CA GLU A 34 8.34 -2.24 -10.28
C GLU A 34 9.68 -2.01 -9.55
N ASN A 35 9.67 -1.24 -8.44
CA ASN A 35 10.88 -0.88 -7.70
C ASN A 35 11.42 -2.06 -6.88
N GLU A 36 12.70 -2.39 -7.07
CA GLU A 36 13.36 -3.48 -6.36
C GLU A 36 13.50 -3.20 -4.86
N GLY A 37 13.73 -1.94 -4.49
CA GLY A 37 13.81 -1.52 -3.09
C GLY A 37 12.50 -1.73 -2.36
N CYS A 38 11.35 -1.40 -3.00
CA CYS A 38 10.02 -1.64 -2.46
C CYS A 38 9.72 -3.15 -2.33
N ALA A 39 10.13 -3.98 -3.31
CA ALA A 39 9.98 -5.42 -3.21
C ALA A 39 10.77 -6.01 -2.02
N LYS A 40 12.02 -5.57 -1.81
CA LYS A 40 12.82 -5.96 -0.64
C LYS A 40 12.19 -5.45 0.67
N ALA A 41 11.65 -4.24 0.66
CA ALA A 41 10.96 -3.67 1.81
C ALA A 41 9.69 -4.45 2.18
N ASN A 42 8.94 -5.00 1.21
CA ASN A 42 7.79 -5.86 1.47
C ASN A 42 8.16 -7.08 2.32
N ASP A 43 9.32 -7.71 2.08
CA ASP A 43 9.82 -8.83 2.90
C ASP A 43 10.22 -8.38 4.31
N VAL A 44 10.75 -7.16 4.44
CA VAL A 44 11.04 -6.57 5.76
C VAL A 44 9.75 -6.33 6.52
N VAL A 45 8.72 -5.75 5.89
CA VAL A 45 7.41 -5.51 6.50
C VAL A 45 6.75 -6.80 6.99
N LYS A 46 6.80 -7.88 6.20
CA LYS A 46 6.30 -9.21 6.61
C LYS A 46 6.97 -9.71 7.90
N LYS A 47 8.29 -9.48 8.05
CA LYS A 47 9.03 -9.82 9.28
C LYS A 47 8.61 -8.95 10.46
N LEU A 48 8.46 -7.64 10.25
CA LEU A 48 8.02 -6.70 11.29
C LEU A 48 6.62 -7.02 11.81
N LEU A 49 5.68 -7.34 10.92
CA LEU A 49 4.31 -7.72 11.31
C LEU A 49 4.29 -8.97 12.20
N LYS A 50 5.22 -9.91 11.99
CA LYS A 50 5.39 -11.07 12.87
C LYS A 50 6.06 -10.71 14.19
N GLN A 51 7.13 -9.91 14.13
CA GLN A 51 7.92 -9.52 15.31
C GLN A 51 7.11 -8.66 16.28
N PHE A 52 6.30 -7.76 15.76
CA PHE A 52 5.49 -6.78 16.51
C PHE A 52 4.00 -7.06 16.41
N GLN A 53 3.63 -8.34 16.43
CA GLN A 53 2.22 -8.76 16.37
C GLN A 53 1.41 -8.10 17.51
N GLY A 54 0.28 -7.47 17.17
CA GLY A 54 -0.55 -6.71 18.09
C GLY A 54 -0.04 -5.29 18.42
N GLU A 55 1.18 -4.93 18.02
CA GLU A 55 1.76 -3.62 18.31
C GLU A 55 1.78 -2.69 17.09
N ILE A 56 1.79 -3.25 15.86
CA ILE A 56 1.74 -2.49 14.60
C ILE A 56 0.64 -3.00 13.67
N LYS A 57 0.08 -2.08 12.91
CA LYS A 57 -0.67 -2.33 11.68
C LYS A 57 0.00 -1.61 10.53
N PHE A 58 -0.07 -2.19 9.34
CA PHE A 58 0.63 -1.69 8.15
C PHE A 58 -0.35 -1.18 7.11
N ASN A 59 0.02 -0.06 6.46
CA ASN A 59 -0.68 0.55 5.34
C ASN A 59 0.29 0.84 4.21
N PHE A 60 -0.06 0.41 2.99
CA PHE A 60 0.71 0.71 1.79
C PHE A 60 0.00 1.77 0.95
N ARG A 61 0.76 2.79 0.51
CA ARG A 61 0.31 3.91 -0.29
C ARG A 61 1.07 3.94 -1.61
N HIS A 62 0.38 4.18 -2.69
CA HIS A 62 0.96 4.14 -4.03
C HIS A 62 1.74 5.40 -4.35
N PHE A 63 2.99 5.22 -4.79
CA PHE A 63 3.85 6.30 -5.27
C PHE A 63 4.55 5.89 -6.58
N PRO A 64 3.78 5.69 -7.69
CA PRO A 64 4.31 5.19 -8.94
C PRO A 64 5.27 6.19 -9.60
N LEU A 65 6.51 5.76 -9.85
CA LEU A 65 7.55 6.54 -10.52
C LEU A 65 7.46 6.35 -12.04
N ILE A 66 6.37 6.83 -12.65
CA ILE A 66 6.01 6.57 -14.06
C ILE A 66 7.07 6.99 -15.08
N GLN A 67 7.98 7.91 -14.73
CA GLN A 67 9.09 8.32 -15.58
C GLN A 67 10.14 7.22 -15.75
N PHE A 68 10.27 6.34 -14.76
CA PHE A 68 11.23 5.23 -14.73
C PHE A 68 10.55 3.87 -14.88
N HIS A 69 9.34 3.73 -14.33
CA HIS A 69 8.59 2.48 -14.21
C HIS A 69 7.19 2.65 -14.82
N GLN A 70 7.09 2.37 -16.13
CA GLN A 70 5.88 2.68 -16.90
C GLN A 70 4.64 1.84 -16.51
N ARG A 71 4.83 0.65 -15.93
CA ARG A 71 3.74 -0.27 -15.57
C ARG A 71 3.29 -0.09 -14.12
N SER A 72 4.07 0.65 -13.31
CA SER A 72 3.83 0.84 -11.89
C SER A 72 2.46 1.46 -11.60
N HIS A 73 2.02 2.43 -12.41
CA HIS A 73 0.69 3.03 -12.25
C HIS A 73 -0.44 2.02 -12.45
N LYS A 74 -0.37 1.19 -13.51
CA LYS A 74 -1.39 0.16 -13.79
C LYS A 74 -1.39 -0.95 -12.74
N ALA A 75 -0.22 -1.34 -12.23
CA ALA A 75 -0.12 -2.27 -11.12
C ALA A 75 -0.79 -1.70 -9.85
N SER A 76 -0.59 -0.41 -9.57
CA SER A 76 -1.26 0.30 -8.47
C SER A 76 -2.79 0.30 -8.64
N GLU A 77 -3.28 0.56 -9.87
CA GLU A 77 -4.71 0.47 -10.16
C GLU A 77 -5.27 -0.94 -9.94
N ALA A 78 -4.50 -1.99 -10.28
CA ALA A 78 -4.91 -3.38 -10.04
C ALA A 78 -5.04 -3.69 -8.54
N ALA A 79 -4.13 -3.16 -7.71
CA ALA A 79 -4.23 -3.29 -6.25
C ALA A 79 -5.47 -2.55 -5.69
N VAL A 80 -5.78 -1.35 -6.22
CA VAL A 80 -7.00 -0.61 -5.85
C VAL A 80 -8.26 -1.38 -6.29
N ALA A 81 -8.25 -2.00 -7.48
CA ALA A 81 -9.36 -2.86 -7.92
C ALA A 81 -9.58 -4.03 -6.95
N ALA A 82 -8.49 -4.70 -6.55
CA ALA A 82 -8.55 -5.80 -5.59
C ALA A 82 -9.05 -5.35 -4.21
N LEU A 83 -8.74 -4.12 -3.79
CA LEU A 83 -9.24 -3.55 -2.54
C LEU A 83 -10.76 -3.50 -2.51
N GLN A 84 -11.42 -3.24 -3.64
CA GLN A 84 -12.89 -3.16 -3.70
C GLN A 84 -13.57 -4.50 -3.37
N GLU A 85 -12.83 -5.61 -3.52
CA GLU A 85 -13.29 -6.96 -3.20
C GLU A 85 -12.58 -7.56 -1.96
N GLY A 86 -11.91 -6.72 -1.16
CA GLY A 86 -11.20 -7.16 0.06
C GLY A 86 -9.95 -8.01 -0.19
N LYS A 87 -9.38 -7.93 -1.42
CA LYS A 87 -8.23 -8.73 -1.88
C LYS A 87 -6.96 -7.91 -2.10
N PHE A 88 -6.86 -6.75 -1.42
CA PHE A 88 -5.72 -5.84 -1.58
C PHE A 88 -4.38 -6.53 -1.31
N TRP A 89 -4.27 -7.23 -0.18
CA TRP A 89 -2.98 -7.77 0.26
C TRP A 89 -2.55 -9.00 -0.54
N GLU A 90 -3.50 -9.81 -1.01
CA GLU A 90 -3.22 -10.91 -1.94
C GLU A 90 -2.68 -10.35 -3.27
N MET A 91 -3.33 -9.32 -3.83
CA MET A 91 -2.87 -8.67 -5.04
C MET A 91 -1.53 -7.96 -4.83
N HIS A 92 -1.35 -7.24 -3.72
CA HIS A 92 -0.11 -6.56 -3.36
C HIS A 92 1.09 -7.52 -3.36
N ASN A 93 0.97 -8.67 -2.73
CA ASN A 93 2.02 -9.67 -2.72
C ASN A 93 2.25 -10.26 -4.13
N MET A 94 1.17 -10.59 -4.85
CA MET A 94 1.23 -11.09 -6.23
C MET A 94 2.00 -10.14 -7.16
N LEU A 95 1.76 -8.83 -7.03
CA LEU A 95 2.41 -7.81 -7.84
C LEU A 95 3.91 -7.70 -7.54
N PHE A 96 4.34 -7.73 -6.27
CA PHE A 96 5.75 -7.75 -5.92
C PHE A 96 6.45 -9.03 -6.34
N ASP A 97 5.83 -10.18 -6.15
CA ASP A 97 6.38 -11.49 -6.54
C ASP A 97 6.57 -11.59 -8.07
N ASN A 98 5.78 -10.82 -8.83
CA ASN A 98 5.80 -10.80 -10.29
C ASN A 98 6.19 -9.43 -10.89
N ARG A 99 6.98 -8.63 -10.17
CA ARG A 99 7.32 -7.24 -10.54
C ARG A 99 7.89 -7.04 -11.96
N GLY A 100 8.48 -8.08 -12.54
CA GLY A 100 8.98 -8.06 -13.93
C GLY A 100 7.88 -8.22 -14.99
N SER A 101 6.65 -8.57 -14.61
CA SER A 101 5.55 -8.90 -15.52
C SER A 101 4.24 -8.21 -15.12
N LEU A 102 4.20 -6.89 -15.19
CA LEU A 102 3.07 -6.04 -14.77
C LEU A 102 2.27 -5.44 -15.94
N GLY A 103 2.29 -6.11 -17.10
CA GLY A 103 1.44 -5.74 -18.24
C GLY A 103 -0.04 -6.04 -17.97
N VAL A 104 -0.96 -5.33 -18.66
CA VAL A 104 -2.41 -5.42 -18.41
C VAL A 104 -2.95 -6.85 -18.50
N ILE A 105 -2.42 -7.68 -19.39
CA ILE A 105 -2.82 -9.09 -19.53
C ILE A 105 -2.36 -9.91 -18.31
N SER A 106 -1.13 -9.67 -17.82
CA SER A 106 -0.62 -10.30 -16.60
C SER A 106 -1.47 -9.88 -15.39
N LEU A 107 -1.79 -8.59 -15.26
CA LEU A 107 -2.66 -8.07 -14.19
C LEU A 107 -4.04 -8.73 -14.19
N LYS A 108 -4.63 -8.97 -15.39
CA LYS A 108 -5.88 -9.74 -15.51
C LYS A 108 -5.76 -11.17 -15.00
N ASN A 109 -4.63 -11.83 -15.27
CA ASN A 109 -4.39 -13.19 -14.80
C ASN A 109 -4.22 -13.21 -13.28
N TYR A 110 -3.45 -12.27 -12.72
CA TYR A 110 -3.30 -12.11 -11.28
C TYR A 110 -4.63 -11.82 -10.59
N ALA A 111 -5.48 -10.99 -11.18
CA ALA A 111 -6.82 -10.72 -10.67
C ALA A 111 -7.66 -12.02 -10.52
N LYS A 112 -7.59 -12.91 -11.50
CA LYS A 112 -8.25 -14.22 -11.44
C LYS A 112 -7.63 -15.12 -10.37
N GLU A 113 -6.29 -15.13 -10.28
CA GLU A 113 -5.55 -15.99 -9.36
C GLU A 113 -5.81 -15.60 -7.90
N VAL A 114 -5.91 -14.30 -7.58
CA VAL A 114 -6.28 -13.82 -6.24
C VAL A 114 -7.79 -13.89 -5.98
N GLY A 115 -8.58 -14.31 -6.96
CA GLY A 115 -10.01 -14.57 -6.81
C GLY A 115 -10.91 -13.34 -6.97
N LEU A 116 -10.52 -12.34 -7.78
CA LEU A 116 -11.42 -11.22 -8.12
C LEU A 116 -12.56 -11.71 -9.03
N THR A 117 -13.74 -11.20 -8.76
CA THR A 117 -14.98 -11.58 -9.46
C THR A 117 -15.47 -10.51 -10.45
N ASP A 118 -14.90 -9.31 -10.42
CA ASP A 118 -15.28 -8.21 -11.32
C ASP A 118 -15.01 -8.55 -12.79
N LYS A 119 -16.08 -8.82 -13.53
CA LYS A 119 -16.02 -9.13 -14.97
C LYS A 119 -15.49 -7.97 -15.82
N ASN A 120 -15.56 -6.74 -15.30
CA ASN A 120 -15.13 -5.52 -15.98
C ASN A 120 -13.67 -5.14 -15.62
N PHE A 121 -12.93 -5.98 -14.88
CA PHE A 121 -11.56 -5.67 -14.44
C PHE A 121 -10.69 -5.17 -15.59
N LEU A 122 -10.65 -5.89 -16.72
CA LEU A 122 -9.82 -5.52 -17.87
C LEU A 122 -10.23 -4.15 -18.45
N THR A 123 -11.50 -3.91 -18.64
CA THR A 123 -12.03 -2.63 -19.13
C THR A 123 -11.64 -1.50 -18.17
N LYS A 124 -11.83 -1.70 -16.87
CA LYS A 124 -11.44 -0.72 -15.84
C LYS A 124 -9.94 -0.43 -15.86
N MET A 125 -9.09 -1.43 -16.13
CA MET A 125 -7.65 -1.23 -16.27
C MET A 125 -7.32 -0.41 -17.53
N VAL A 126 -7.94 -0.70 -18.66
CA VAL A 126 -7.74 0.05 -19.92
C VAL A 126 -8.18 1.51 -19.75
N ASP A 127 -9.35 1.73 -19.16
CA ASP A 127 -9.97 3.05 -19.00
C ASP A 127 -9.38 3.85 -17.82
N SER A 128 -8.37 3.32 -17.11
CA SER A 128 -7.79 3.94 -15.90
C SER A 128 -8.85 4.32 -14.84
N TYR A 129 -9.84 3.46 -14.63
CA TYR A 129 -10.95 3.73 -13.71
C TYR A 129 -10.50 4.07 -12.29
N TYR A 130 -9.40 3.46 -11.82
CA TYR A 130 -8.80 3.72 -10.51
C TYR A 130 -7.65 4.72 -10.55
N GLY A 131 -7.32 5.27 -11.71
CA GLY A 131 -6.16 6.14 -11.92
C GLY A 131 -6.16 7.37 -11.03
N TRP A 132 -7.34 7.98 -10.79
CA TRP A 132 -7.44 9.12 -9.87
C TRP A 132 -7.15 8.75 -8.41
N THR A 133 -7.60 7.58 -7.97
CA THR A 133 -7.31 7.07 -6.61
C THR A 133 -5.82 6.88 -6.38
N VAL A 134 -5.11 6.28 -7.35
CA VAL A 134 -3.65 6.14 -7.33
C VAL A 134 -2.97 7.52 -7.33
N ARG A 135 -3.45 8.45 -8.16
CA ARG A 135 -2.93 9.82 -8.21
C ARG A 135 -3.09 10.55 -6.87
N THR A 136 -4.17 10.32 -6.15
CA THR A 136 -4.39 10.92 -4.83
C THR A 136 -3.31 10.48 -3.83
N ASP A 137 -2.94 9.19 -3.82
CA ASP A 137 -1.84 8.69 -3.00
C ASP A 137 -0.51 9.34 -3.39
N LEU A 138 -0.20 9.41 -4.69
CA LEU A 138 1.00 10.07 -5.20
C LEU A 138 1.08 11.53 -4.75
N LEU A 139 -0.01 12.29 -4.90
CA LEU A 139 -0.05 13.70 -4.48
C LEU A 139 0.14 13.85 -2.97
N GLU A 140 -0.43 12.97 -2.16
CA GLU A 140 -0.19 12.97 -0.71
C GLU A 140 1.28 12.74 -0.39
N GLY A 141 1.93 11.76 -1.06
CA GLY A 141 3.37 11.52 -0.90
C GLY A 141 4.21 12.73 -1.31
N LEU A 142 3.90 13.37 -2.44
CA LEU A 142 4.59 14.58 -2.88
C LEU A 142 4.44 15.73 -1.89
N ASN A 143 3.25 15.92 -1.31
CA ASN A 143 2.98 16.94 -0.29
C ASN A 143 3.73 16.67 1.03
N ARG A 144 4.06 15.41 1.31
CA ARG A 144 4.94 15.01 2.43
C ARG A 144 6.42 15.21 2.13
N GLY A 145 6.78 15.64 0.92
CA GLY A 145 8.15 15.86 0.50
C GLY A 145 8.87 14.61 -0.01
N ILE A 146 8.17 13.49 -0.19
CA ILE A 146 8.77 12.24 -0.70
C ILE A 146 9.32 12.48 -2.10
N ARG A 147 10.55 12.03 -2.34
CA ARG A 147 11.26 12.07 -3.63
C ARG A 147 11.71 10.70 -4.11
N GLU A 148 11.86 9.76 -3.18
CA GLU A 148 12.34 8.41 -3.43
C GLU A 148 11.49 7.40 -2.67
N VAL A 149 11.38 6.19 -3.18
CA VAL A 149 10.67 5.07 -2.55
C VAL A 149 11.57 3.84 -2.47
N PRO A 150 11.36 2.99 -1.45
CA PRO A 150 10.31 3.05 -0.43
C PRO A 150 10.55 4.15 0.62
N ALA A 151 9.49 4.84 1.04
CA ALA A 151 9.54 5.82 2.13
C ALA A 151 8.60 5.38 3.27
N PHE A 152 9.13 5.30 4.49
CA PHE A 152 8.43 4.77 5.66
C PHE A 152 8.05 5.85 6.66
N PHE A 153 6.89 5.67 7.30
CA PHE A 153 6.37 6.54 8.34
C PHE A 153 5.82 5.70 9.51
N ILE A 154 6.00 6.16 10.73
CA ILE A 154 5.35 5.60 11.92
C ILE A 154 4.49 6.69 12.55
N ASN A 155 3.17 6.45 12.64
CA ASN A 155 2.19 7.43 13.10
C ASN A 155 2.35 8.83 12.46
N GLY A 156 2.76 8.87 11.18
CA GLY A 156 2.94 10.09 10.40
C GLY A 156 4.33 10.74 10.50
N GLU A 157 5.20 10.27 11.39
CA GLU A 157 6.61 10.70 11.47
C GLU A 157 7.47 9.86 10.50
N GLU A 158 8.26 10.51 9.64
CA GLU A 158 9.14 9.83 8.68
C GLU A 158 10.24 9.05 9.40
N VAL A 159 10.50 7.82 8.91
CA VAL A 159 11.61 6.97 9.36
C VAL A 159 12.75 7.10 8.38
N GLY A 160 13.81 7.77 8.77
CA GLY A 160 15.00 7.93 7.94
C GLY A 160 15.86 6.66 7.83
N GLY A 161 16.75 6.63 6.83
CA GLY A 161 17.70 5.56 6.59
C GLY A 161 17.14 4.41 5.75
N LEU A 162 17.96 3.36 5.55
CA LEU A 162 17.58 2.22 4.74
C LEU A 162 16.49 1.38 5.41
N PRO A 163 15.50 0.85 4.65
CA PRO A 163 14.40 0.06 5.18
C PRO A 163 14.83 -1.38 5.49
N THR A 164 15.75 -1.52 6.45
CA THR A 164 16.19 -2.82 6.96
C THR A 164 15.36 -3.25 8.17
N VAL A 165 15.30 -4.55 8.45
CA VAL A 165 14.63 -5.07 9.65
C VAL A 165 15.15 -4.36 10.90
N LYS A 166 16.48 -4.19 11.02
CA LYS A 166 17.12 -3.51 12.16
C LYS A 166 16.60 -2.08 12.32
N ASN A 167 16.74 -1.27 11.26
CA ASN A 167 16.37 0.16 11.32
C ASN A 167 14.89 0.37 11.63
N LEU A 168 14.00 -0.38 10.95
CA LEU A 168 12.57 -0.25 11.17
C LEU A 168 12.13 -0.83 12.52
N SER A 169 12.75 -1.91 13.02
CA SER A 169 12.49 -2.42 14.37
C SER A 169 12.86 -1.41 15.45
N GLU A 170 14.04 -0.79 15.34
CA GLU A 170 14.48 0.26 16.26
C GLU A 170 13.51 1.46 16.27
N ALA A 171 13.01 1.85 15.08
CA ALA A 171 12.02 2.92 14.97
C ALA A 171 10.68 2.55 15.63
N VAL A 172 10.17 1.33 15.41
CA VAL A 172 8.96 0.82 16.05
C VAL A 172 9.12 0.78 17.57
N GLU A 173 10.22 0.22 18.09
CA GLU A 173 10.48 0.16 19.53
C GLU A 173 10.55 1.55 20.17
N ASN A 174 11.18 2.52 19.48
CA ASN A 174 11.25 3.90 19.94
C ASN A 174 9.85 4.53 20.01
N ALA A 175 9.00 4.29 18.99
CA ALA A 175 7.64 4.78 18.97
C ALA A 175 6.77 4.16 20.07
N LEU A 176 6.89 2.86 20.31
CA LEU A 176 6.21 2.16 21.42
C LEU A 176 6.62 2.72 22.78
N ARG A 177 7.92 2.99 23.00
CA ARG A 177 8.40 3.63 24.23
C ARG A 177 7.82 5.02 24.45
N LYS A 178 7.66 5.81 23.38
CA LYS A 178 7.03 7.14 23.47
C LYS A 178 5.56 7.05 23.90
N ILE A 179 4.80 6.06 23.40
CA ILE A 179 3.40 5.86 23.77
C ILE A 179 3.28 5.47 25.26
N LYS A 180 4.08 4.50 25.71
CA LYS A 180 4.06 4.02 27.10
C LYS A 180 4.46 5.09 28.13
N ARG A 181 5.18 6.14 27.70
CA ARG A 181 5.61 7.26 28.57
C ARG A 181 4.62 8.42 28.64
N LYS A 182 3.59 8.47 27.77
CA LYS A 182 2.54 9.48 27.90
C LYS A 182 1.64 9.10 29.08
N PRO A 183 1.54 9.92 30.17
CA PRO A 183 0.62 9.63 31.25
C PRO A 183 -0.81 9.61 30.71
N THR A 184 -1.58 8.63 31.16
CA THR A 184 -3.02 8.59 30.91
C THR A 184 -3.62 9.88 31.48
N PRO A 185 -4.41 10.66 30.67
CA PRO A 185 -5.13 11.79 31.25
C PRO A 185 -6.07 11.26 32.33
N THR A 186 -5.86 11.73 33.57
CA THR A 186 -6.77 11.54 34.70
C THR A 186 -8.05 12.33 34.49
#